data_7bf4a263bce5de8e2b9bb7b3d79106d8
#
_entry.id   7bf4a263bce5de8e2b9bb7b3d79106d8
#
_cell.length_a   1.000
_cell.length_b   1.000
_cell.length_c   1.000
_cell.angle_alpha   90.00
_cell.angle_beta   90.00
_cell.angle_gamma   90.00
#
_symmetry.space_group_name_H-M   'P 1'
#
loop_
_entity.id
_entity.type
_entity.pdbx_description
1 polymer ?
#
loop_
_entity_poly.entity_id
_entity_poly.type
_entity_poly.pdbx_seq_one_letter_code
_entity_poly.pdbx_strand_id
1 'polypeptide(L)'
;VETADPEVVDDSDDAAAQSALGGELIATLDPLVMFESLARTVAPMDLAKASLGLALKVPQILLGLHDSSIPLKDKRFQDDTFVGNPVYRRAAASYTLWEQEMMALVERNDVDWRTRERAKMVMAAITTALAPTNSLPGNPEAIKLAFQTGGASLRAGFLNFVTDLMMNRGYPAQVDRSAFVVGYNLAVTPGWVIHSNPMFELIQYTPTTATVSGTPLLLLPPPVNKYYFWDLAPADSVFDGLQAVGRVTRQCGNRGLVRRLATLGTLGGRGQ
;
A
#
# COMPACT_ATOMS: atom_id res chain seq x y z
N VAL A 1 14.15 -27.87 -35.92
CA VAL A 1 13.21 -27.27 -34.94
C VAL A 1 12.77 -25.98 -35.57
N GLU A 2 11.54 -25.96 -36.04
CA GLU A 2 10.88 -24.92 -36.78
C GLU A 2 10.56 -23.77 -35.80
N THR A 3 11.11 -22.59 -36.01
CA THR A 3 10.80 -21.38 -35.23
C THR A 3 9.48 -20.84 -35.74
N ALA A 4 8.41 -21.00 -34.96
CA ALA A 4 7.18 -20.31 -35.24
C ALA A 4 7.36 -18.79 -35.07
N ASP A 5 6.96 -18.02 -36.10
CA ASP A 5 6.90 -16.57 -36.04
C ASP A 5 6.00 -16.10 -34.90
N PRO A 6 6.38 -15.02 -34.19
CA PRO A 6 5.51 -14.46 -33.17
C PRO A 6 4.29 -13.81 -33.81
N GLU A 7 3.16 -14.45 -33.61
CA GLU A 7 1.84 -13.92 -34.00
C GLU A 7 1.65 -12.51 -33.39
N VAL A 8 1.37 -11.54 -34.26
CA VAL A 8 1.06 -10.16 -33.85
C VAL A 8 -0.24 -10.20 -33.07
N VAL A 9 -0.16 -10.08 -31.77
CA VAL A 9 -1.32 -10.02 -30.88
C VAL A 9 -2.00 -8.67 -31.04
N ASP A 10 -3.25 -8.68 -31.44
CA ASP A 10 -4.11 -7.51 -31.60
C ASP A 10 -4.37 -6.84 -30.24
N ASP A 11 -4.08 -5.53 -30.14
CA ASP A 11 -4.25 -4.71 -28.92
C ASP A 11 -5.73 -4.57 -28.47
N SER A 12 -6.69 -5.00 -29.28
CA SER A 12 -8.12 -4.94 -28.95
C SER A 12 -8.54 -5.91 -27.84
N ASP A 13 -7.83 -7.05 -27.70
CA ASP A 13 -8.10 -8.03 -26.64
C ASP A 13 -7.60 -7.58 -25.25
N ASP A 14 -6.60 -6.72 -25.19
CA ASP A 14 -6.10 -6.13 -23.94
C ASP A 14 -7.13 -5.17 -23.30
N ALA A 15 -7.91 -4.46 -24.09
CA ALA A 15 -8.95 -3.57 -23.62
C ALA A 15 -10.15 -4.33 -23.00
N ALA A 16 -10.50 -5.49 -23.57
CA ALA A 16 -11.58 -6.32 -23.04
C ALA A 16 -11.21 -7.04 -21.73
N ALA A 17 -9.97 -7.52 -21.61
CA ALA A 17 -9.48 -8.16 -20.39
C ALA A 17 -9.27 -7.17 -19.23
N GLN A 18 -8.89 -5.93 -19.51
CA GLN A 18 -8.81 -4.85 -18.52
C GLN A 18 -10.21 -4.41 -18.06
N SER A 19 -11.24 -4.49 -18.91
CA SER A 19 -12.59 -4.08 -18.57
C SER A 19 -13.31 -5.06 -17.62
N ALA A 20 -13.03 -6.35 -17.69
CA ALA A 20 -13.81 -7.36 -16.96
C ALA A 20 -13.42 -7.56 -15.49
N LEU A 21 -12.15 -7.31 -15.10
CA LEU A 21 -11.68 -7.50 -13.72
C LEU A 21 -10.98 -6.25 -13.14
N GLY A 22 -10.43 -5.39 -13.99
CA GLY A 22 -9.69 -4.19 -13.57
C GLY A 22 -10.57 -2.94 -13.52
N GLY A 23 -11.54 -2.80 -14.43
CA GLY A 23 -12.34 -1.59 -14.57
C GLY A 23 -13.17 -1.27 -13.33
N GLU A 24 -13.86 -2.25 -12.76
CA GLU A 24 -14.66 -2.05 -11.55
C GLU A 24 -13.78 -1.79 -10.30
N LEU A 25 -12.65 -2.48 -10.16
CA LEU A 25 -11.77 -2.30 -9.02
C LEU A 25 -11.02 -0.97 -9.10
N ILE A 26 -10.54 -0.58 -10.28
CA ILE A 26 -9.85 0.70 -10.51
C ILE A 26 -10.85 1.85 -10.40
N ALA A 27 -12.04 1.74 -10.97
CA ALA A 27 -13.11 2.73 -10.81
C ALA A 27 -13.57 2.87 -9.35
N THR A 28 -13.45 1.81 -8.56
CA THR A 28 -13.77 1.84 -7.13
C THR A 28 -12.76 2.65 -6.32
N LEU A 29 -11.51 2.72 -6.78
CA LEU A 29 -10.41 3.46 -6.15
C LEU A 29 -10.13 4.82 -6.82
N ASP A 30 -10.93 5.22 -7.81
CA ASP A 30 -10.83 6.54 -8.43
C ASP A 30 -11.09 7.63 -7.36
N PRO A 31 -10.12 8.52 -7.09
CA PRO A 31 -10.28 9.57 -6.11
C PRO A 31 -11.51 10.46 -6.34
N LEU A 32 -11.88 10.71 -7.60
CA LEU A 32 -13.07 11.51 -7.92
C LEU A 32 -14.36 10.80 -7.47
N VAL A 33 -14.48 9.51 -7.76
CA VAL A 33 -15.63 8.69 -7.32
C VAL A 33 -15.70 8.61 -5.80
N MET A 34 -14.55 8.52 -5.13
CA MET A 34 -14.48 8.49 -3.67
C MET A 34 -14.91 9.83 -3.07
N PHE A 35 -14.41 10.97 -3.57
CA PHE A 35 -14.83 12.30 -3.11
C PHE A 35 -16.29 12.61 -3.45
N GLU A 36 -16.79 12.20 -4.61
CA GLU A 36 -18.21 12.29 -4.97
C GLU A 36 -19.08 11.51 -3.99
N SER A 37 -18.66 10.29 -3.60
CA SER A 37 -19.36 9.49 -2.60
C SER A 37 -19.45 10.22 -1.26
N LEU A 38 -18.38 10.89 -0.83
CA LEU A 38 -18.39 11.73 0.36
C LEU A 38 -19.36 12.91 0.22
N ALA A 39 -19.32 13.62 -0.90
CA ALA A 39 -20.21 14.76 -1.16
C ALA A 39 -21.70 14.37 -1.21
N ARG A 40 -22.00 13.18 -1.71
CA ARG A 40 -23.38 12.64 -1.69
C ARG A 40 -23.84 12.23 -0.29
N THR A 41 -22.91 11.82 0.57
CA THR A 41 -23.21 11.28 1.90
C THR A 41 -23.31 12.40 2.93
N VAL A 42 -22.55 13.48 2.80
CA VAL A 42 -22.52 14.58 3.77
C VAL A 42 -23.42 15.70 3.29
N ALA A 43 -24.63 15.79 3.88
CA ALA A 43 -25.55 16.88 3.57
C ALA A 43 -25.03 18.21 4.14
N PRO A 44 -25.09 19.33 3.38
CA PRO A 44 -24.60 20.63 3.86
C PRO A 44 -25.23 21.11 5.17
N MET A 45 -26.51 20.81 5.39
CA MET A 45 -27.20 21.16 6.62
C MET A 45 -26.67 20.39 7.83
N ASP A 46 -26.34 19.10 7.65
CA ASP A 46 -25.80 18.28 8.74
C ASP A 46 -24.37 18.67 9.06
N LEU A 47 -23.59 19.04 8.04
CA LEU A 47 -22.26 19.61 8.23
C LEU A 47 -22.34 20.93 9.00
N ALA A 48 -23.28 21.81 8.67
CA ALA A 48 -23.49 23.07 9.38
C ALA A 48 -23.88 22.85 10.85
N LYS A 49 -24.77 21.89 11.13
CA LYS A 49 -25.17 21.54 12.50
C LYS A 49 -23.99 20.95 13.30
N ALA A 50 -23.23 20.03 12.70
CA ALA A 50 -22.03 19.46 13.33
C ALA A 50 -20.98 20.54 13.60
N SER A 51 -20.74 21.43 12.67
CA SER A 51 -19.79 22.54 12.81
C SER A 51 -20.20 23.49 13.94
N LEU A 52 -21.50 23.81 14.05
CA LEU A 52 -22.02 24.61 15.17
C LEU A 52 -21.87 23.90 16.50
N GLY A 53 -22.20 22.60 16.56
CA GLY A 53 -22.02 21.78 17.75
C GLY A 53 -20.57 21.74 18.22
N LEU A 54 -19.61 21.57 17.28
CA LEU A 54 -18.19 21.60 17.56
C LEU A 54 -17.71 22.98 18.01
N ALA A 55 -18.19 24.05 17.37
CA ALA A 55 -17.85 25.42 17.75
C ALA A 55 -18.28 25.77 19.19
N LEU A 56 -19.30 25.13 19.70
CA LEU A 56 -19.73 25.27 21.10
C LEU A 56 -18.95 24.37 22.05
N LYS A 57 -18.67 23.13 21.70
CA LYS A 57 -18.07 22.13 22.60
C LYS A 57 -16.54 22.23 22.68
N VAL A 58 -15.85 22.45 21.54
CA VAL A 58 -14.37 22.46 21.49
C VAL A 58 -13.78 23.55 22.39
N PRO A 59 -14.27 24.81 22.40
CA PRO A 59 -13.77 25.81 23.35
C PRO A 59 -13.95 25.40 24.82
N GLN A 60 -15.05 24.73 25.16
CA GLN A 60 -15.27 24.25 26.53
C GLN A 60 -14.26 23.19 26.95
N ILE A 61 -13.89 22.28 26.04
CA ILE A 61 -12.83 21.30 26.27
C ILE A 61 -11.48 22.00 26.43
N LEU A 62 -11.14 22.92 25.52
CA LEU A 62 -9.87 23.65 25.56
C LEU A 62 -9.72 24.48 26.85
N LEU A 63 -10.80 25.05 27.37
CA LEU A 63 -10.82 25.79 28.64
C LEU A 63 -10.86 24.86 29.87
N GLY A 64 -11.08 23.54 29.68
CA GLY A 64 -11.19 22.59 30.79
C GLY A 64 -12.51 22.62 31.50
N LEU A 65 -13.54 23.20 30.88
CA LEU A 65 -14.91 23.28 31.41
C LEU A 65 -15.72 22.00 31.13
N HIS A 66 -15.23 21.17 30.25
CA HIS A 66 -15.81 19.87 29.87
C HIS A 66 -14.79 18.79 29.97
N ASP A 67 -15.05 17.74 30.72
CA ASP A 67 -14.19 16.58 30.86
C ASP A 67 -14.52 15.61 29.71
N SER A 68 -13.59 15.48 28.78
CA SER A 68 -13.74 14.57 27.65
C SER A 68 -12.73 13.45 27.78
N SER A 69 -13.24 12.23 27.88
CA SER A 69 -12.42 11.03 27.90
C SER A 69 -11.74 10.82 26.55
N ILE A 70 -10.40 10.73 26.54
CA ILE A 70 -9.66 10.26 25.39
C ILE A 70 -9.84 8.74 25.32
N PRO A 71 -10.15 8.15 24.17
CA PRO A 71 -10.13 6.70 24.04
C PRO A 71 -8.73 6.17 24.36
N LEU A 72 -8.55 5.51 25.50
CA LEU A 72 -7.28 4.92 25.94
C LEU A 72 -6.72 3.87 24.97
N LYS A 73 -7.55 3.43 24.00
CA LYS A 73 -7.17 2.45 22.97
C LYS A 73 -6.60 3.06 21.69
N ASP A 74 -6.67 4.38 21.52
CA ASP A 74 -6.13 5.02 20.32
C ASP A 74 -4.60 5.09 20.40
N LYS A 75 -3.95 4.36 19.48
CA LYS A 75 -2.48 4.27 19.42
C LYS A 75 -1.80 5.62 19.16
N ARG A 76 -2.50 6.58 18.59
CA ARG A 76 -1.98 7.93 18.32
C ARG A 76 -1.71 8.73 19.59
N PHE A 77 -2.39 8.44 20.69
CA PHE A 77 -2.36 9.18 21.94
C PHE A 77 -1.85 8.36 23.14
N GLN A 78 -0.95 7.39 22.87
CA GLN A 78 -0.42 6.52 23.94
C GLN A 78 0.74 7.13 24.75
N ASP A 79 1.38 8.19 24.26
CA ASP A 79 2.45 8.86 25.02
C ASP A 79 1.88 9.45 26.32
N ASP A 80 2.60 9.24 27.42
CA ASP A 80 2.21 9.69 28.77
C ASP A 80 1.93 11.20 28.86
N THR A 81 2.47 11.99 27.93
CA THR A 81 2.22 13.43 27.85
C THR A 81 0.75 13.74 27.58
N PHE A 82 0.04 12.89 26.84
CA PHE A 82 -1.40 13.07 26.59
C PHE A 82 -2.24 12.86 27.85
N VAL A 83 -1.73 12.12 28.84
CA VAL A 83 -2.37 11.94 30.13
C VAL A 83 -1.93 13.03 31.13
N GLY A 84 -0.62 13.27 31.20
CA GLY A 84 0.00 14.13 32.22
C GLY A 84 -0.09 15.63 31.92
N ASN A 85 -0.12 16.04 30.65
CA ASN A 85 -0.15 17.45 30.26
C ASN A 85 -1.54 17.89 29.82
N PRO A 86 -2.17 18.86 30.49
CA PRO A 86 -3.52 19.33 30.19
C PRO A 86 -3.70 19.85 28.77
N VAL A 87 -2.67 20.48 28.17
CA VAL A 87 -2.74 21.03 26.80
C VAL A 87 -2.85 19.90 25.78
N TYR A 88 -1.98 18.89 25.87
CA TYR A 88 -2.02 17.74 24.98
C TYR A 88 -3.29 16.91 25.18
N ARG A 89 -3.71 16.70 26.42
CA ARG A 89 -4.96 15.99 26.72
C ARG A 89 -6.16 16.67 26.09
N ARG A 90 -6.30 17.99 26.24
CA ARG A 90 -7.40 18.78 25.67
C ARG A 90 -7.36 18.82 24.14
N ALA A 91 -6.18 18.93 23.54
CA ALA A 91 -6.00 18.87 22.10
C ALA A 91 -6.43 17.51 21.53
N ALA A 92 -5.99 16.42 22.13
CA ALA A 92 -6.40 15.07 21.75
C ALA A 92 -7.91 14.85 21.90
N ALA A 93 -8.48 15.32 23.00
CA ALA A 93 -9.92 15.22 23.26
C ALA A 93 -10.74 16.03 22.25
N SER A 94 -10.32 17.25 21.93
CA SER A 94 -10.97 18.08 20.92
C SER A 94 -10.91 17.44 19.54
N TYR A 95 -9.77 16.87 19.17
CA TYR A 95 -9.61 16.13 17.92
C TYR A 95 -10.49 14.89 17.89
N THR A 96 -10.51 14.08 18.93
CA THR A 96 -11.35 12.87 19.02
C THR A 96 -12.82 13.19 18.87
N LEU A 97 -13.31 14.26 19.53
CA LEU A 97 -14.68 14.72 19.37
C LEU A 97 -14.96 15.12 17.91
N TRP A 98 -14.04 15.87 17.30
CA TRP A 98 -14.17 16.27 15.90
C TRP A 98 -14.20 15.05 14.96
N GLU A 99 -13.28 14.09 15.13
CA GLU A 99 -13.23 12.86 14.35
C GLU A 99 -14.54 12.06 14.45
N GLN A 100 -15.07 11.90 15.68
CA GLN A 100 -16.32 11.19 15.91
C GLN A 100 -17.50 11.89 15.22
N GLU A 101 -17.59 13.22 15.29
CA GLU A 101 -18.65 13.97 14.61
C GLU A 101 -18.53 13.88 13.07
N MET A 102 -17.30 13.91 12.54
CA MET A 102 -17.07 13.74 11.09
C MET A 102 -17.46 12.33 10.61
N MET A 103 -17.10 11.30 11.36
CA MET A 103 -17.52 9.93 11.04
C MET A 103 -19.05 9.74 11.17
N ALA A 104 -19.66 10.33 12.18
CA ALA A 104 -21.10 10.29 12.36
C ALA A 104 -21.88 10.99 11.23
N LEU A 105 -21.32 12.03 10.60
CA LEU A 105 -21.94 12.67 9.43
C LEU A 105 -22.12 11.69 8.26
N VAL A 106 -21.15 10.82 8.06
CA VAL A 106 -21.18 9.81 6.97
C VAL A 106 -22.25 8.73 7.25
N GLU A 107 -22.61 8.52 8.49
CA GLU A 107 -23.61 7.50 8.89
C GLU A 107 -25.04 8.00 8.93
N ARG A 108 -25.26 9.32 9.00
CA ARG A 108 -26.58 9.93 9.19
C ARG A 108 -27.51 9.80 7.99
N ASN A 109 -26.98 9.83 6.79
CA ASN A 109 -27.78 9.87 5.56
C ASN A 109 -28.02 8.48 4.98
N ASP A 110 -29.22 8.30 4.43
CA ASP A 110 -29.59 7.05 3.77
C ASP A 110 -29.06 7.04 2.32
N VAL A 111 -27.94 6.37 2.15
CA VAL A 111 -27.29 6.11 0.86
C VAL A 111 -27.00 4.61 0.76
N ASP A 112 -26.80 4.12 -0.46
CA ASP A 112 -26.40 2.73 -0.64
C ASP A 112 -25.09 2.39 0.10
N TRP A 113 -24.93 1.12 0.44
CA TRP A 113 -23.81 0.68 1.30
C TRP A 113 -22.44 0.95 0.66
N ARG A 114 -22.29 0.84 -0.67
CA ARG A 114 -21.02 1.06 -1.38
C ARG A 114 -20.61 2.53 -1.31
N THR A 115 -21.55 3.44 -1.55
CA THR A 115 -21.35 4.88 -1.42
C THR A 115 -20.96 5.24 0.02
N ARG A 116 -21.64 4.65 1.01
CA ARG A 116 -21.33 4.86 2.44
C ARG A 116 -19.93 4.38 2.80
N GLU A 117 -19.54 3.18 2.39
CA GLU A 117 -18.20 2.65 2.70
C GLU A 117 -17.08 3.43 2.02
N ARG A 118 -17.27 3.90 0.79
CA ARG A 118 -16.34 4.82 0.12
C ARG A 118 -16.22 6.14 0.88
N ALA A 119 -17.34 6.72 1.27
CA ALA A 119 -17.36 7.96 2.04
C ALA A 119 -16.68 7.79 3.40
N LYS A 120 -16.89 6.68 4.11
CA LYS A 120 -16.18 6.35 5.35
C LYS A 120 -14.67 6.27 5.15
N MET A 121 -14.23 5.61 4.08
CA MET A 121 -12.81 5.49 3.76
C MET A 121 -12.16 6.86 3.52
N VAL A 122 -12.82 7.73 2.75
CA VAL A 122 -12.32 9.10 2.51
C VAL A 122 -12.32 9.92 3.79
N MET A 123 -13.41 9.87 4.57
CA MET A 123 -13.50 10.59 5.83
C MET A 123 -12.43 10.12 6.82
N ALA A 124 -12.22 8.81 6.95
CA ALA A 124 -11.17 8.25 7.79
C ALA A 124 -9.77 8.68 7.33
N ALA A 125 -9.52 8.74 6.02
CA ALA A 125 -8.25 9.26 5.49
C ALA A 125 -8.05 10.74 5.83
N ILE A 126 -9.08 11.57 5.67
CA ILE A 126 -9.04 13.00 6.01
C ILE A 126 -8.80 13.20 7.50
N THR A 127 -9.59 12.55 8.34
CA THR A 127 -9.46 12.70 9.79
C THR A 127 -8.09 12.22 10.27
N THR A 128 -7.61 11.08 9.76
CA THR A 128 -6.27 10.56 10.10
C THR A 128 -5.18 11.52 9.64
N ALA A 129 -5.26 12.08 8.43
CA ALA A 129 -4.27 13.04 7.92
C ALA A 129 -4.22 14.32 8.77
N LEU A 130 -5.33 14.75 9.34
CA LEU A 130 -5.45 15.93 10.18
C LEU A 130 -5.21 15.66 11.68
N ALA A 131 -4.80 14.45 12.05
CA ALA A 131 -4.49 14.14 13.44
C ALA A 131 -3.36 15.04 13.98
N PRO A 132 -3.50 15.59 15.20
CA PRO A 132 -2.48 16.48 15.78
C PRO A 132 -1.09 15.85 15.81
N THR A 133 -1.02 14.55 16.04
CA THR A 133 0.22 13.75 16.09
C THR A 133 0.99 13.70 14.78
N ASN A 134 0.39 14.11 13.66
CA ASN A 134 1.09 14.25 12.37
C ASN A 134 1.86 15.58 12.26
N SER A 135 1.71 16.46 13.23
CA SER A 135 2.45 17.72 13.30
C SER A 135 3.47 17.69 14.43
N LEU A 136 4.60 18.38 14.26
CA LEU A 136 5.61 18.43 15.32
C LEU A 136 5.07 18.98 16.66
N PRO A 137 4.30 20.08 16.69
CA PRO A 137 3.75 20.59 17.95
C PRO A 137 2.74 19.64 18.61
N GLY A 138 2.04 18.84 17.83
CA GLY A 138 1.04 17.90 18.32
C GLY A 138 1.58 16.50 18.63
N ASN A 139 2.87 16.26 18.39
CA ASN A 139 3.52 14.97 18.64
C ASN A 139 4.58 15.10 19.72
N PRO A 140 4.23 14.78 20.99
CA PRO A 140 5.17 14.91 22.10
C PRO A 140 6.39 13.97 21.99
N GLU A 141 6.21 12.79 21.40
CA GLU A 141 7.31 11.85 21.16
C GLU A 141 8.32 12.41 20.16
N ALA A 142 7.86 13.01 19.06
CA ALA A 142 8.71 13.66 18.07
C ALA A 142 9.47 14.86 18.69
N ILE A 143 8.83 15.63 19.57
CA ILE A 143 9.47 16.73 20.30
C ILE A 143 10.55 16.19 21.24
N LYS A 144 10.24 15.18 22.06
CA LYS A 144 11.23 14.54 22.94
C LYS A 144 12.45 14.04 22.15
N LEU A 145 12.22 13.35 21.03
CA LEU A 145 13.27 12.86 20.16
C LEU A 145 14.11 14.01 19.56
N ALA A 146 13.46 15.10 19.15
CA ALA A 146 14.17 16.28 18.64
C ALA A 146 15.13 16.87 19.68
N PHE A 147 14.69 17.00 20.94
CA PHE A 147 15.53 17.46 22.02
C PHE A 147 16.66 16.46 22.34
N GLN A 148 16.37 15.18 22.45
CA GLN A 148 17.36 14.13 22.74
C GLN A 148 18.45 14.04 21.68
N THR A 149 18.12 14.31 20.42
CA THR A 149 19.06 14.25 19.29
C THR A 149 19.68 15.59 18.94
N GLY A 150 19.45 16.65 19.73
CA GLY A 150 19.92 18.00 19.42
C GLY A 150 19.44 18.52 18.05
N GLY A 151 18.26 18.09 17.63
CA GLY A 151 17.66 18.45 16.34
C GLY A 151 18.05 17.57 15.15
N ALA A 152 18.93 16.58 15.35
CA ALA A 152 19.38 15.71 14.26
C ALA A 152 18.23 14.91 13.62
N SER A 153 17.24 14.49 14.41
CA SER A 153 16.04 13.81 13.91
C SER A 153 15.21 14.69 12.98
N LEU A 154 15.04 15.97 13.30
CA LEU A 154 14.31 16.92 12.45
C LEU A 154 15.03 17.16 11.13
N ARG A 155 16.36 17.32 11.18
CA ARG A 155 17.18 17.47 9.98
C ARG A 155 17.07 16.24 9.09
N ALA A 156 17.19 15.03 9.65
CA ALA A 156 17.06 13.79 8.90
C ALA A 156 15.66 13.66 8.27
N GLY A 157 14.60 13.94 9.04
CA GLY A 157 13.21 13.93 8.54
C GLY A 157 12.99 14.92 7.40
N PHE A 158 13.53 16.13 7.51
CA PHE A 158 13.45 17.13 6.44
C PHE A 158 14.19 16.69 5.17
N LEU A 159 15.38 16.13 5.29
CA LEU A 159 16.15 15.62 4.15
C LEU A 159 15.42 14.45 3.47
N ASN A 160 14.86 13.53 4.26
CA ASN A 160 14.04 12.44 3.73
C ASN A 160 12.82 12.97 2.98
N PHE A 161 12.09 13.93 3.57
CA PHE A 161 10.94 14.55 2.91
C PHE A 161 11.31 15.19 1.56
N VAL A 162 12.40 15.97 1.51
CA VAL A 162 12.88 16.58 0.26
C VAL A 162 13.28 15.51 -0.75
N THR A 163 13.97 14.47 -0.32
CA THR A 163 14.36 13.34 -1.18
C THR A 163 13.13 12.62 -1.73
N ASP A 164 12.15 12.34 -0.90
CA ASP A 164 10.92 11.68 -1.32
C ASP A 164 10.12 12.53 -2.31
N LEU A 165 10.06 13.84 -2.08
CA LEU A 165 9.39 14.76 -2.99
C LEU A 165 10.07 14.82 -4.36
N MET A 166 11.40 14.86 -4.39
CA MET A 166 12.18 15.03 -5.62
C MET A 166 12.43 13.70 -6.36
N MET A 167 12.69 12.60 -5.63
CA MET A 167 13.15 11.35 -6.20
C MET A 167 12.06 10.26 -6.24
N ASN A 168 11.10 10.30 -5.29
CA ASN A 168 10.08 9.28 -5.11
C ASN A 168 8.67 9.76 -5.47
N ARG A 169 8.52 10.86 -6.22
CA ARG A 169 7.21 11.44 -6.58
C ARG A 169 6.33 11.77 -5.38
N GLY A 170 6.92 12.14 -4.24
CA GLY A 170 6.22 12.46 -3.00
C GLY A 170 5.83 11.24 -2.14
N TYR A 171 6.20 10.02 -2.53
CA TYR A 171 5.96 8.83 -1.72
C TYR A 171 7.15 8.56 -0.79
N PRO A 172 6.91 8.26 0.51
CA PRO A 172 7.97 7.92 1.43
C PRO A 172 8.75 6.68 0.99
N ALA A 173 10.08 6.74 1.04
CA ALA A 173 10.93 5.58 0.83
C ALA A 173 10.76 4.61 2.00
N GLN A 174 10.18 3.43 1.73
CA GLN A 174 9.92 2.42 2.76
C GLN A 174 11.02 1.37 2.88
N VAL A 175 11.81 1.21 1.81
CA VAL A 175 12.86 0.19 1.72
C VAL A 175 14.06 0.73 0.95
N ASP A 176 15.24 0.31 1.31
CA ASP A 176 16.43 0.47 0.47
C ASP A 176 16.39 -0.54 -0.67
N ARG A 177 16.12 -0.04 -1.88
CA ARG A 177 16.05 -0.86 -3.09
C ARG A 177 17.42 -1.11 -3.73
N SER A 178 18.44 -0.40 -3.31
CA SER A 178 19.79 -0.51 -3.92
C SER A 178 20.45 -1.86 -3.65
N ALA A 179 20.07 -2.52 -2.56
CA ALA A 179 20.57 -3.83 -2.17
C ALA A 179 19.98 -4.99 -2.99
N PHE A 180 18.89 -4.77 -3.76
CA PHE A 180 18.14 -5.84 -4.43
C PHE A 180 18.15 -5.65 -5.94
N VAL A 181 18.74 -6.62 -6.64
CA VAL A 181 18.82 -6.65 -8.12
C VAL A 181 18.20 -7.95 -8.59
N VAL A 182 17.07 -7.83 -9.32
CA VAL A 182 16.37 -8.98 -9.88
C VAL A 182 17.24 -9.66 -10.95
N GLY A 183 17.37 -10.97 -10.88
CA GLY A 183 18.23 -11.78 -11.73
C GLY A 183 19.69 -11.87 -11.25
N TYR A 184 20.07 -11.18 -10.16
CA TYR A 184 21.40 -11.25 -9.56
C TYR A 184 21.36 -11.81 -8.12
N ASN A 185 20.60 -11.20 -7.24
CA ASN A 185 20.43 -11.66 -5.86
C ASN A 185 18.96 -11.80 -5.44
N LEU A 186 18.05 -11.63 -6.38
CA LEU A 186 16.61 -11.81 -6.24
C LEU A 186 16.09 -12.46 -7.52
N ALA A 187 15.24 -13.48 -7.42
CA ALA A 187 14.72 -14.24 -8.56
C ALA A 187 15.82 -14.89 -9.43
N VAL A 188 16.72 -15.58 -8.78
CA VAL A 188 17.91 -16.16 -9.44
C VAL A 188 17.75 -17.61 -9.89
N THR A 189 16.68 -18.29 -9.47
CA THR A 189 16.44 -19.70 -9.86
C THR A 189 16.25 -19.80 -11.37
N PRO A 190 17.08 -20.60 -12.11
CA PRO A 190 16.99 -20.69 -13.54
C PRO A 190 15.66 -21.25 -14.02
N GLY A 191 15.11 -20.67 -15.09
CA GLY A 191 13.86 -21.13 -15.68
C GLY A 191 13.60 -20.52 -17.06
N TRP A 192 12.56 -21.02 -17.71
CA TRP A 192 12.16 -20.61 -19.06
C TRP A 192 10.67 -20.27 -19.09
N VAL A 193 10.29 -19.24 -19.83
CA VAL A 193 8.91 -18.98 -20.16
C VAL A 193 8.46 -19.99 -21.22
N ILE A 194 7.59 -20.90 -20.85
CA ILE A 194 7.11 -21.99 -21.74
C ILE A 194 5.75 -21.68 -22.35
N HIS A 195 5.02 -20.69 -21.83
CA HIS A 195 3.77 -20.20 -22.37
C HIS A 195 3.59 -18.72 -22.02
N SER A 196 3.04 -17.94 -22.93
CA SER A 196 2.75 -16.53 -22.76
C SER A 196 1.41 -16.17 -23.42
N ASN A 197 0.60 -15.38 -22.73
CA ASN A 197 -0.62 -14.78 -23.27
C ASN A 197 -0.78 -13.35 -22.70
N PRO A 198 -1.80 -12.56 -23.10
CA PRO A 198 -2.01 -11.21 -22.57
C PRO A 198 -2.10 -11.12 -21.05
N MET A 199 -2.62 -12.13 -20.38
CA MET A 199 -2.88 -12.11 -18.93
C MET A 199 -1.69 -12.61 -18.09
N PHE A 200 -1.01 -13.67 -18.54
CA PHE A 200 0.05 -14.29 -17.74
C PHE A 200 1.14 -14.93 -18.61
N GLU A 201 2.27 -15.20 -17.98
CA GLU A 201 3.33 -16.04 -18.47
C GLU A 201 3.53 -17.23 -17.55
N LEU A 202 3.82 -18.39 -18.13
CA LEU A 202 4.12 -19.62 -17.40
C LEU A 202 5.61 -19.88 -17.44
N ILE A 203 6.24 -19.82 -16.28
CA ILE A 203 7.67 -20.09 -16.11
C ILE A 203 7.84 -21.53 -15.64
N GLN A 204 8.65 -22.29 -16.34
CA GLN A 204 9.12 -23.61 -15.89
C GLN A 204 10.55 -23.48 -15.40
N TYR A 205 10.77 -23.81 -14.14
CA TYR A 205 12.10 -23.80 -13.54
C TYR A 205 12.90 -25.03 -13.95
N THR A 206 14.20 -24.84 -14.12
CA THR A 206 15.13 -25.90 -14.56
C THR A 206 15.40 -26.86 -13.42
N PRO A 207 15.15 -28.17 -13.58
CA PRO A 207 15.43 -29.14 -12.52
C PRO A 207 16.92 -29.20 -12.19
N THR A 208 17.24 -29.39 -10.91
CA THR A 208 18.61 -29.58 -10.42
C THR A 208 18.98 -31.06 -10.30
N THR A 209 18.00 -31.98 -10.46
CA THR A 209 18.19 -33.43 -10.38
C THR A 209 18.19 -34.07 -11.77
N ALA A 210 18.95 -35.18 -11.94
CA ALA A 210 19.04 -35.88 -13.23
C ALA A 210 17.70 -36.54 -13.65
N THR A 211 16.83 -36.85 -12.71
CA THR A 211 15.51 -37.41 -12.95
C THR A 211 14.47 -36.60 -12.18
N VAL A 212 13.29 -36.49 -12.77
CA VAL A 212 12.19 -35.70 -12.18
C VAL A 212 10.89 -36.51 -12.17
N SER A 213 9.98 -36.14 -11.28
CA SER A 213 8.62 -36.72 -11.26
C SER A 213 7.88 -36.35 -12.55
N GLY A 214 7.14 -37.28 -13.12
CA GLY A 214 6.36 -37.03 -14.35
C GLY A 214 5.22 -36.02 -14.19
N THR A 215 4.76 -35.77 -12.98
CA THR A 215 3.70 -34.77 -12.70
C THR A 215 4.32 -33.49 -12.20
N PRO A 216 4.21 -32.38 -12.96
CA PRO A 216 4.73 -31.08 -12.53
C PRO A 216 3.86 -30.48 -11.43
N LEU A 217 4.48 -29.65 -10.57
CA LEU A 217 3.78 -28.85 -9.57
C LEU A 217 3.55 -27.43 -10.15
N LEU A 218 2.29 -27.00 -10.20
CA LEU A 218 1.92 -25.67 -10.61
C LEU A 218 1.74 -24.76 -9.38
N LEU A 219 2.51 -23.66 -9.32
CA LEU A 219 2.40 -22.64 -8.29
C LEU A 219 1.72 -21.40 -8.85
N LEU A 220 0.65 -20.97 -8.18
CA LEU A 220 -0.13 -19.78 -8.52
C LEU A 220 0.08 -18.74 -7.41
N PRO A 221 0.95 -17.73 -7.61
CA PRO A 221 1.11 -16.68 -6.62
C PRO A 221 -0.14 -15.79 -6.60
N PRO A 222 -0.46 -15.17 -5.44
CA PRO A 222 -1.50 -14.16 -5.36
C PRO A 222 -1.25 -13.01 -6.37
N PRO A 223 -2.30 -12.46 -7.02
CA PRO A 223 -2.15 -11.42 -8.04
C PRO A 223 -1.45 -10.15 -7.57
N VAL A 224 -1.49 -9.88 -6.26
CA VAL A 224 -0.86 -8.70 -5.63
C VAL A 224 0.65 -8.86 -5.43
N ASN A 225 1.15 -10.08 -5.48
CA ASN A 225 2.57 -10.36 -5.24
C ASN A 225 3.36 -10.33 -6.55
N LYS A 226 4.65 -10.01 -6.42
CA LYS A 226 5.60 -10.18 -7.53
C LYS A 226 5.75 -11.66 -7.85
N TYR A 227 5.98 -11.99 -9.14
CA TYR A 227 6.15 -13.39 -9.55
C TYR A 227 7.26 -14.11 -8.77
N TYR A 228 8.30 -13.38 -8.35
CA TYR A 228 9.43 -13.94 -7.59
C TYR A 228 9.19 -14.03 -6.07
N PHE A 229 7.94 -13.91 -5.62
CA PHE A 229 7.60 -14.02 -4.19
C PHE A 229 8.09 -15.33 -3.55
N TRP A 230 8.18 -16.39 -4.34
CA TRP A 230 8.68 -17.70 -3.94
C TRP A 230 10.18 -17.89 -4.17
N ASP A 231 10.88 -16.89 -4.74
CA ASP A 231 12.28 -16.94 -5.14
C ASP A 231 13.01 -15.67 -4.69
N LEU A 232 13.09 -15.48 -3.36
CA LEU A 232 13.59 -14.23 -2.77
C LEU A 232 15.11 -14.19 -2.67
N ALA A 233 15.75 -15.32 -2.35
CA ALA A 233 17.21 -15.40 -2.26
C ALA A 233 17.69 -16.82 -2.59
N PRO A 234 18.98 -17.00 -2.97
CA PRO A 234 19.49 -18.32 -3.36
C PRO A 234 19.32 -19.43 -2.30
N ALA A 235 19.29 -19.10 -1.03
CA ALA A 235 19.08 -20.05 0.06
C ALA A 235 17.63 -20.12 0.54
N ASP A 236 16.79 -19.18 0.13
CA ASP A 236 15.40 -19.00 0.58
C ASP A 236 14.43 -19.07 -0.61
N SER A 237 14.75 -19.92 -1.59
CA SER A 237 13.88 -20.19 -2.74
C SER A 237 13.07 -21.45 -2.50
N VAL A 238 11.74 -21.36 -2.58
CA VAL A 238 10.85 -22.53 -2.58
C VAL A 238 11.12 -23.42 -3.79
N PHE A 239 11.53 -22.83 -4.91
CA PHE A 239 11.86 -23.58 -6.13
C PHE A 239 13.10 -24.43 -5.94
N ASP A 240 14.16 -23.93 -5.32
CA ASP A 240 15.36 -24.68 -5.02
C ASP A 240 15.06 -25.90 -4.16
N GLY A 241 14.23 -25.74 -3.11
CA GLY A 241 13.79 -26.83 -2.26
C GLY A 241 12.99 -27.90 -3.01
N LEU A 242 12.06 -27.48 -3.88
CA LEU A 242 11.24 -28.41 -4.67
C LEU A 242 12.05 -29.12 -5.77
N GLN A 243 13.00 -28.43 -6.38
CA GLN A 243 13.90 -29.01 -7.38
C GLN A 243 14.85 -30.03 -6.76
N ALA A 244 15.36 -29.77 -5.55
CA ALA A 244 16.24 -30.67 -4.82
C ALA A 244 15.59 -32.04 -4.54
N VAL A 245 14.25 -32.11 -4.47
CA VAL A 245 13.49 -33.38 -4.33
C VAL A 245 12.92 -33.91 -5.65
N GLY A 246 13.45 -33.43 -6.79
CA GLY A 246 13.09 -33.92 -8.12
C GLY A 246 11.70 -33.50 -8.62
N ARG A 247 11.18 -32.37 -8.17
CA ARG A 247 9.89 -31.83 -8.65
C ARG A 247 10.14 -30.80 -9.76
N VAL A 248 9.49 -30.98 -10.91
CA VAL A 248 9.38 -29.91 -11.91
C VAL A 248 8.36 -28.91 -11.43
N THR A 249 8.79 -27.66 -11.26
CA THR A 249 7.90 -26.58 -10.82
C THR A 249 7.58 -25.63 -11.97
N ARG A 250 6.32 -25.21 -12.05
CA ARG A 250 5.82 -24.21 -12.99
C ARG A 250 5.11 -23.11 -12.23
N GLN A 251 5.30 -21.89 -12.62
CA GLN A 251 4.68 -20.72 -11.97
C GLN A 251 4.05 -19.79 -13.00
N CYS A 252 2.82 -19.35 -12.71
CA CYS A 252 2.19 -18.26 -13.43
C CYS A 252 2.69 -16.91 -12.92
N GLY A 253 3.14 -16.02 -13.80
CA GLY A 253 3.52 -14.66 -13.49
C GLY A 253 2.72 -13.64 -14.30
N ASN A 254 2.40 -12.48 -13.72
CA ASN A 254 1.73 -11.41 -14.44
C ASN A 254 2.64 -10.86 -15.55
N ARG A 255 2.15 -10.81 -16.81
CA ARG A 255 2.90 -10.46 -18.02
C ARG A 255 3.65 -9.12 -17.93
N GLY A 256 3.06 -8.12 -17.31
CA GLY A 256 3.69 -6.80 -17.15
C GLY A 256 4.97 -6.79 -16.32
N LEU A 257 5.17 -7.78 -15.45
CA LEU A 257 6.32 -7.92 -14.56
C LEU A 257 7.41 -8.83 -15.13
N VAL A 258 7.04 -9.87 -15.88
CA VAL A 258 7.97 -10.85 -16.43
C VAL A 258 8.68 -10.32 -17.68
N ARG A 259 8.00 -9.54 -18.55
CA ARG A 259 8.62 -8.94 -19.77
C ARG A 259 9.85 -8.10 -19.49
N ARG A 260 9.91 -7.38 -18.37
CA ARG A 260 11.10 -6.55 -18.04
C ARG A 260 12.36 -7.36 -17.76
N LEU A 261 12.23 -8.65 -17.43
CA LEU A 261 13.36 -9.51 -17.07
C LEU A 261 13.88 -10.32 -18.24
N ALA A 262 13.02 -10.77 -19.15
CA ALA A 262 13.44 -11.42 -20.39
C ALA A 262 14.37 -10.50 -21.22
N THR A 263 14.13 -9.18 -21.19
CA THR A 263 14.97 -8.18 -21.88
C THR A 263 16.35 -8.00 -21.23
N LEU A 264 16.49 -8.25 -19.93
CA LEU A 264 17.76 -8.15 -19.22
C LEU A 264 18.60 -9.43 -19.33
N GLY A 265 17.96 -10.59 -19.39
CA GLY A 265 18.65 -11.89 -19.59
C GLY A 265 19.27 -12.07 -20.97
N THR A 266 18.72 -11.42 -22.00
CA THR A 266 19.27 -11.47 -23.39
C THR A 266 20.44 -10.54 -23.60
N LEU A 267 20.69 -9.56 -22.72
CA LEU A 267 21.89 -8.68 -22.81
C LEU A 267 23.12 -9.27 -22.13
N GLY A 268 23.01 -10.29 -21.29
CA GLY A 268 24.13 -10.98 -20.63
C GLY A 268 24.72 -12.19 -21.42
N GLY A 269 24.08 -12.61 -22.51
CA GLY A 269 24.42 -13.83 -23.25
C GLY A 269 25.20 -13.61 -24.56
N ARG A 270 25.78 -12.43 -24.81
CA ARG A 270 26.71 -12.24 -25.96
C ARG A 270 28.11 -11.89 -25.45
N GLY A 271 28.83 -12.91 -25.09
CA GLY A 271 30.24 -12.76 -24.74
C GLY A 271 30.86 -14.12 -24.37
N GLN A 272 31.01 -15.02 -25.28
CA GLN A 272 32.12 -15.87 -25.66
C GLN A 272 31.65 -17.00 -26.57
#